data_1dfd771b555878db98ae0422f856a504
#
_entry.id   1dfd771b555878db98ae0422f856a504
#
_cell.length_a   1.000
_cell.length_b   1.000
_cell.length_c   1.000
_cell.angle_alpha   90.00
_cell.angle_beta   90.00
_cell.angle_gamma   90.00
#
_symmetry.space_group_name_H-M   'P 1'
#
loop_
_entity.id
_entity.type
_entity.pdbx_description
1 polymer ?
#
loop_
_entity_poly.entity_id
_entity_poly.type
_entity_poly.pdbx_seq_one_letter_code
_entity_poly.pdbx_strand_id
1 'polypeptide(L)'
;MGGWTDNFSLWQWGLVISSSLILYFLSPRARTPAAFYAGERREQSPSTLALTSSLVISWLFAKSLTNAANLGLAFGFLGGVAYAAYYLSFAVAGVVIYQLRTRGGFTSIHDFLSRRFGRRAVLLFSLLICLRLFNEVWSNTMVIGSYFGDVGSMPYFLAIGCFTLLTLAYSLKGGMSSSILTDIIQMVLFAVLLAVVLGAILPQTEYRLEPLLGSESRTETAQAVAGGGLNLLLVAILQSLSYPFHDPVLTDRGFLSDPKVTRRAFMWAVPVGMVCILLFSLVGTYGKLMGVEGQAPVEVARLLGGPILLVMNLIMITSAASTLDSTFSSFAKLSVVDLTGKTTKEASIRYGRIAMVGITLLGTVPIFLNPAIISATTVSGAMVMGLAPVFCLWWIRVPPSGFFLSVGAGLCFGLIYAAGWWPPSWTIGGGVYADLLAITCVSLPVCSILYLAPALLHEQEPFV
;
A
#
# COMPACT_ATOMS: atom_id res chain seq x y z
N MET A 1 3.30 -1.81 41.37
CA MET A 1 3.35 -1.68 39.91
C MET A 1 4.22 -2.74 39.19
N GLY A 2 4.84 -3.67 39.92
CA GLY A 2 5.79 -4.65 39.36
C GLY A 2 5.22 -5.86 38.61
N GLY A 3 3.92 -6.12 38.61
CA GLY A 3 3.37 -7.34 38.02
C GLY A 3 3.01 -7.25 36.50
N TRP A 4 2.94 -6.06 35.93
CA TRP A 4 2.61 -5.86 34.51
C TRP A 4 3.83 -5.93 33.57
N THR A 5 5.02 -5.51 34.11
CA THR A 5 6.25 -5.47 33.31
C THR A 5 6.84 -6.85 33.10
N ASP A 6 6.72 -7.77 34.06
CA ASP A 6 7.30 -9.11 33.98
C ASP A 6 6.57 -10.03 32.95
N ASN A 7 5.31 -9.74 32.67
CA ASN A 7 4.49 -10.54 31.72
C ASN A 7 4.15 -9.80 30.42
N PHE A 8 4.71 -8.62 30.17
CA PHE A 8 4.34 -7.80 29.01
C PHE A 8 4.60 -8.52 27.68
N SER A 9 5.72 -9.20 27.56
CA SER A 9 6.04 -10.01 26.38
C SER A 9 5.01 -11.13 26.14
N LEU A 10 4.50 -11.76 27.20
CA LEU A 10 3.45 -12.78 27.09
C LEU A 10 2.14 -12.19 26.54
N TRP A 11 1.77 -10.97 26.94
CA TRP A 11 0.59 -10.30 26.41
C TRP A 11 0.75 -9.95 24.92
N GLN A 12 1.93 -9.50 24.49
CA GLN A 12 2.21 -9.23 23.08
C GLN A 12 2.09 -10.51 22.24
N TRP A 13 2.71 -11.62 22.68
CA TRP A 13 2.59 -12.91 22.02
C TRP A 13 1.16 -13.43 22.02
N GLY A 14 0.46 -13.27 23.15
CA GLY A 14 -0.96 -13.59 23.27
C GLY A 14 -1.80 -12.84 22.23
N LEU A 15 -1.53 -11.55 21.98
CA LEU A 15 -2.23 -10.77 20.97
C LEU A 15 -1.98 -11.29 19.54
N VAL A 16 -0.74 -11.57 19.14
CA VAL A 16 -0.42 -12.10 17.81
C VAL A 16 -1.13 -13.44 17.57
N ILE A 17 -1.00 -14.34 18.56
CA ILE A 17 -1.57 -15.69 18.42
C ILE A 17 -3.10 -15.65 18.44
N SER A 18 -3.70 -14.94 19.41
CA SER A 18 -5.17 -14.92 19.55
C SER A 18 -5.85 -14.20 18.39
N SER A 19 -5.34 -13.03 17.97
CA SER A 19 -5.90 -12.31 16.82
C SER A 19 -5.82 -13.14 15.54
N SER A 20 -4.70 -13.78 15.28
CA SER A 20 -4.53 -14.64 14.10
C SER A 20 -5.40 -15.90 14.15
N LEU A 21 -5.56 -16.51 15.34
CA LEU A 21 -6.47 -17.66 15.53
C LEU A 21 -7.93 -17.24 15.32
N ILE A 22 -8.34 -16.10 15.86
CA ILE A 22 -9.69 -15.54 15.62
C ILE A 22 -9.92 -15.38 14.13
N LEU A 23 -9.00 -14.75 13.41
CA LEU A 23 -9.09 -14.60 11.95
C LEU A 23 -9.13 -15.96 11.24
N TYR A 24 -8.34 -16.94 11.69
CA TYR A 24 -8.36 -18.29 11.12
C TYR A 24 -9.74 -18.97 11.29
N PHE A 25 -10.37 -18.86 12.47
CA PHE A 25 -11.68 -19.47 12.70
C PHE A 25 -12.80 -18.74 11.97
N LEU A 26 -12.77 -17.40 11.92
CA LEU A 26 -13.73 -16.59 11.20
C LEU A 26 -13.60 -16.71 9.67
N SER A 27 -12.40 -17.01 9.18
CA SER A 27 -12.12 -17.15 7.75
C SER A 27 -12.89 -18.31 7.13
N PRO A 28 -13.67 -18.08 6.06
CA PRO A 28 -14.38 -19.13 5.36
C PRO A 28 -13.42 -20.07 4.65
N ARG A 29 -13.83 -21.32 4.49
CA ARG A 29 -13.10 -22.27 3.64
C ARG A 29 -13.58 -22.13 2.20
N ALA A 30 -12.71 -21.71 1.30
CA ALA A 30 -13.03 -21.71 -0.12
C ALA A 30 -13.09 -23.15 -0.65
N ARG A 31 -14.26 -23.53 -1.19
CA ARG A 31 -14.49 -24.86 -1.77
C ARG A 31 -14.44 -24.86 -3.29
N THR A 32 -14.59 -23.70 -3.91
CA THR A 32 -14.55 -23.51 -5.37
C THR A 32 -13.43 -22.57 -5.77
N PRO A 33 -12.87 -22.73 -6.97
CA PRO A 33 -11.87 -21.80 -7.50
C PRO A 33 -12.40 -20.36 -7.58
N ALA A 34 -13.65 -20.14 -7.95
CA ALA A 34 -14.27 -18.83 -7.99
C ALA A 34 -14.31 -18.16 -6.60
N ALA A 35 -14.63 -18.90 -5.54
CA ALA A 35 -14.55 -18.41 -4.17
C ALA A 35 -13.10 -18.09 -3.77
N PHE A 36 -12.13 -18.92 -4.17
CA PHE A 36 -10.73 -18.74 -3.80
C PHE A 36 -10.05 -17.58 -4.50
N TYR A 37 -10.30 -17.38 -5.81
CA TYR A 37 -9.61 -16.36 -6.63
C TYR A 37 -10.41 -15.07 -6.85
N ALA A 38 -11.76 -15.11 -6.79
CA ALA A 38 -12.62 -13.97 -7.02
C ALA A 38 -13.45 -13.54 -5.81
N GLY A 39 -13.38 -14.29 -4.70
CA GLY A 39 -14.14 -13.94 -3.50
C GLY A 39 -15.64 -14.09 -3.65
N GLU A 40 -16.11 -14.85 -4.66
CA GLU A 40 -17.54 -15.02 -4.92
C GLU A 40 -18.24 -15.67 -3.72
N ARG A 41 -19.00 -14.87 -3.01
CA ARG A 41 -19.94 -15.28 -1.97
C ARG A 41 -21.35 -14.95 -2.44
N ARG A 42 -22.17 -15.96 -2.74
CA ARG A 42 -23.58 -15.79 -3.15
C ARG A 42 -23.73 -14.62 -4.12
N GLU A 43 -23.99 -14.78 -5.34
CA GLU A 43 -24.44 -13.89 -6.44
C GLU A 43 -24.63 -12.35 -6.18
N GLN A 44 -24.18 -11.81 -5.04
CA GLN A 44 -24.33 -10.41 -4.66
C GLN A 44 -22.97 -9.68 -4.68
N SER A 45 -22.91 -8.66 -5.51
CA SER A 45 -21.77 -7.73 -5.58
C SER A 45 -21.64 -6.92 -4.27
N PRO A 46 -20.42 -6.57 -3.82
CA PRO A 46 -20.20 -5.72 -2.65
C PRO A 46 -20.91 -4.37 -2.77
N SER A 47 -21.51 -3.90 -1.66
CA SER A 47 -22.10 -2.56 -1.58
C SER A 47 -21.01 -1.47 -1.62
N THR A 48 -21.41 -0.21 -1.88
CA THR A 48 -20.49 0.94 -1.84
C THR A 48 -19.73 1.00 -0.51
N LEU A 49 -20.41 0.83 0.63
CA LEU A 49 -19.78 0.89 1.95
C LEU A 49 -18.77 -0.24 2.15
N ALA A 50 -19.15 -1.47 1.84
CA ALA A 50 -18.27 -2.64 1.97
C ALA A 50 -17.03 -2.50 1.07
N LEU A 51 -17.22 -2.03 -0.16
CA LEU A 51 -16.11 -1.81 -1.09
C LEU A 51 -15.20 -0.66 -0.64
N THR A 52 -15.77 0.45 -0.15
CA THR A 52 -14.99 1.57 0.42
C THR A 52 -14.15 1.11 1.61
N SER A 53 -14.76 0.40 2.57
CA SER A 53 -14.04 -0.14 3.74
C SER A 53 -12.90 -1.06 3.33
N SER A 54 -13.16 -1.97 2.38
CA SER A 54 -12.14 -2.89 1.87
C SER A 54 -11.00 -2.16 1.14
N LEU A 55 -11.31 -1.15 0.31
CA LEU A 55 -10.30 -0.31 -0.36
C LEU A 55 -9.42 0.42 0.65
N VAL A 56 -10.04 1.08 1.65
CA VAL A 56 -9.30 1.90 2.61
C VAL A 56 -8.42 1.03 3.49
N ILE A 57 -8.97 -0.03 4.13
CA ILE A 57 -8.19 -0.85 5.05
C ILE A 57 -7.05 -1.59 4.34
N SER A 58 -7.27 -1.98 3.07
CA SER A 58 -6.23 -2.62 2.26
C SER A 58 -5.06 -1.69 1.92
N TRP A 59 -5.22 -0.37 2.09
CA TRP A 59 -4.17 0.63 1.92
C TRP A 59 -3.69 1.25 3.24
N LEU A 60 -4.39 1.02 4.33
CA LEU A 60 -3.91 1.32 5.67
C LEU A 60 -2.93 0.23 6.13
N PHE A 61 -1.90 -0.01 5.32
CA PHE A 61 -0.84 -0.96 5.60
C PHE A 61 -0.15 -0.63 6.91
N ALA A 62 0.36 -1.60 7.64
CA ALA A 62 1.16 -1.33 8.83
C ALA A 62 2.37 -0.44 8.50
N LYS A 63 3.04 -0.68 7.34
CA LYS A 63 4.09 0.21 6.84
C LYS A 63 3.58 1.62 6.55
N SER A 64 2.35 1.79 6.04
CA SER A 64 1.78 3.10 5.73
C SER A 64 1.50 3.90 6.99
N LEU A 65 0.98 3.25 8.02
CA LEU A 65 0.78 3.84 9.33
C LEU A 65 2.14 4.24 9.97
N THR A 66 3.12 3.34 9.91
CA THR A 66 4.48 3.61 10.39
C THR A 66 5.10 4.80 9.64
N ASN A 67 5.00 4.82 8.31
CA ASN A 67 5.51 5.93 7.51
C ASN A 67 4.79 7.25 7.83
N ALA A 68 3.46 7.24 7.99
CA ALA A 68 2.69 8.43 8.35
C ALA A 68 3.13 9.00 9.71
N ALA A 69 3.31 8.15 10.71
CA ALA A 69 3.79 8.59 12.01
C ALA A 69 5.25 9.04 11.97
N ASN A 70 6.15 8.32 11.30
CA ASN A 70 7.55 8.71 11.17
C ASN A 70 7.72 10.04 10.41
N LEU A 71 6.90 10.28 9.40
CA LEU A 71 6.86 11.57 8.69
C LEU A 71 6.26 12.68 9.56
N GLY A 72 5.27 12.36 10.40
CA GLY A 72 4.76 13.25 11.44
C GLY A 72 5.84 13.62 12.46
N LEU A 73 6.67 12.66 12.87
CA LEU A 73 7.84 12.88 13.73
C LEU A 73 8.88 13.79 13.06
N ALA A 74 9.20 13.54 11.79
CA ALA A 74 10.22 14.28 11.06
C ALA A 74 9.77 15.70 10.67
N PHE A 75 8.56 15.83 10.09
CA PHE A 75 8.08 17.05 9.43
C PHE A 75 6.81 17.65 10.06
N GLY A 76 6.40 17.17 11.24
CA GLY A 76 5.15 17.59 11.88
C GLY A 76 3.92 17.25 11.02
N PHE A 77 2.86 18.03 11.13
CA PHE A 77 1.61 17.80 10.40
C PHE A 77 1.78 17.76 8.87
N LEU A 78 2.73 18.56 8.33
CA LEU A 78 3.05 18.53 6.89
C LEU A 78 3.49 17.15 6.40
N GLY A 79 4.23 16.40 7.23
CA GLY A 79 4.61 15.00 6.91
C GLY A 79 3.41 14.08 6.78
N GLY A 80 2.41 14.23 7.66
CA GLY A 80 1.14 13.53 7.57
C GLY A 80 0.37 13.88 6.30
N VAL A 81 0.27 15.17 5.97
CA VAL A 81 -0.38 15.67 4.73
C VAL A 81 0.32 15.11 3.49
N ALA A 82 1.66 15.12 3.48
CA ALA A 82 2.45 14.59 2.38
C ALA A 82 2.16 13.10 2.13
N TYR A 83 2.09 12.30 3.18
CA TYR A 83 1.77 10.88 3.02
C TYR A 83 0.30 10.63 2.68
N ALA A 84 -0.62 11.40 3.26
CA ALA A 84 -2.05 11.33 2.94
C ALA A 84 -2.34 11.63 1.46
N ALA A 85 -1.52 12.47 0.80
CA ALA A 85 -1.69 12.81 -0.61
C ALA A 85 -1.59 11.58 -1.55
N TYR A 86 -0.90 10.50 -1.15
CA TYR A 86 -0.91 9.25 -1.92
C TYR A 86 -2.32 8.66 -2.08
N TYR A 87 -3.26 8.95 -1.17
CA TYR A 87 -4.65 8.47 -1.26
C TYR A 87 -5.46 9.13 -2.38
N LEU A 88 -4.95 10.20 -3.02
CA LEU A 88 -5.47 10.73 -4.29
C LEU A 88 -5.45 9.66 -5.39
N SER A 89 -4.59 8.66 -5.27
CA SER A 89 -4.56 7.47 -6.12
C SER A 89 -5.93 6.79 -6.26
N PHE A 90 -6.75 6.80 -5.22
CA PHE A 90 -8.11 6.25 -5.31
C PHE A 90 -8.97 7.04 -6.31
N ALA A 91 -8.87 8.38 -6.33
CA ALA A 91 -9.61 9.19 -7.29
C ALA A 91 -9.18 8.87 -8.73
N VAL A 92 -7.87 8.82 -8.96
CA VAL A 92 -7.31 8.51 -10.28
C VAL A 92 -7.76 7.12 -10.73
N ALA A 93 -7.57 6.10 -9.90
CA ALA A 93 -7.99 4.73 -10.22
C ALA A 93 -9.51 4.64 -10.44
N GLY A 94 -10.31 5.27 -9.58
CA GLY A 94 -11.77 5.25 -9.68
C GLY A 94 -12.29 5.84 -10.99
N VAL A 95 -11.68 6.94 -11.45
CA VAL A 95 -12.03 7.57 -12.73
C VAL A 95 -11.60 6.70 -13.91
N VAL A 96 -10.34 6.26 -13.91
CA VAL A 96 -9.78 5.48 -15.03
C VAL A 96 -10.47 4.13 -15.15
N ILE A 97 -10.63 3.37 -14.07
CA ILE A 97 -11.30 2.06 -14.08
C ILE A 97 -12.76 2.21 -14.52
N TYR A 98 -13.47 3.24 -14.05
CA TYR A 98 -14.82 3.52 -14.50
C TYR A 98 -14.89 3.73 -16.00
N GLN A 99 -13.97 4.50 -16.58
CA GLN A 99 -13.92 4.77 -18.02
C GLN A 99 -13.51 3.51 -18.81
N LEU A 100 -12.51 2.75 -18.34
CA LEU A 100 -12.11 1.49 -18.96
C LEU A 100 -13.28 0.51 -19.07
N ARG A 101 -14.12 0.43 -18.02
CA ARG A 101 -15.29 -0.45 -17.99
C ARG A 101 -16.45 0.05 -18.85
N THR A 102 -16.79 1.36 -18.77
CA THR A 102 -18.01 1.90 -19.37
C THR A 102 -17.83 2.35 -20.82
N ARG A 103 -16.65 2.87 -21.16
CA ARG A 103 -16.33 3.34 -22.53
C ARG A 103 -15.47 2.34 -23.28
N GLY A 104 -14.54 1.66 -22.58
CA GLY A 104 -13.63 0.69 -23.20
C GLY A 104 -14.18 -0.72 -23.26
N GLY A 105 -15.18 -1.07 -22.44
CA GLY A 105 -15.75 -2.43 -22.39
C GLY A 105 -14.76 -3.48 -21.85
N PHE A 106 -13.74 -3.05 -21.08
CA PHE A 106 -12.75 -3.95 -20.51
C PHE A 106 -13.23 -4.56 -19.18
N THR A 107 -12.89 -5.82 -18.97
CA THR A 107 -13.31 -6.61 -17.81
C THR A 107 -12.26 -6.72 -16.72
N SER A 108 -11.01 -6.33 -16.99
CA SER A 108 -9.90 -6.23 -16.05
C SER A 108 -8.79 -5.34 -16.61
N ILE A 109 -7.82 -4.97 -15.77
CA ILE A 109 -6.60 -4.28 -16.23
C ILE A 109 -5.80 -5.18 -17.18
N HIS A 110 -5.73 -6.49 -16.92
CA HIS A 110 -5.04 -7.45 -17.78
C HIS A 110 -5.74 -7.60 -19.14
N ASP A 111 -7.08 -7.57 -19.17
CA ASP A 111 -7.86 -7.57 -20.41
C ASP A 111 -7.56 -6.32 -21.26
N PHE A 112 -7.53 -5.14 -20.63
CA PHE A 112 -7.13 -3.90 -21.29
C PHE A 112 -5.73 -4.00 -21.91
N LEU A 113 -4.74 -4.41 -21.12
CA LEU A 113 -3.34 -4.50 -21.57
C LEU A 113 -3.18 -5.56 -22.68
N SER A 114 -3.84 -6.71 -22.54
CA SER A 114 -3.79 -7.79 -23.53
C SER A 114 -4.35 -7.37 -24.88
N ARG A 115 -5.55 -6.74 -24.89
CA ARG A 115 -6.21 -6.30 -26.14
C ARG A 115 -5.50 -5.11 -26.79
N ARG A 116 -4.85 -4.26 -25.98
CA ARG A 116 -4.24 -3.03 -26.47
C ARG A 116 -2.79 -3.19 -26.88
N PHE A 117 -1.99 -3.91 -26.08
CA PHE A 117 -0.52 -3.98 -26.22
C PHE A 117 0.00 -5.42 -26.34
N GLY A 118 -0.90 -6.42 -26.23
CA GLY A 118 -0.56 -7.82 -26.39
C GLY A 118 0.00 -8.50 -25.14
N ARG A 119 0.25 -9.82 -25.25
CA ARG A 119 0.65 -10.67 -24.13
C ARG A 119 1.98 -10.27 -23.47
N ARG A 120 2.94 -9.74 -24.25
CA ARG A 120 4.24 -9.30 -23.70
C ARG A 120 4.07 -8.13 -22.73
N ALA A 121 3.12 -7.22 -23.00
CA ALA A 121 2.81 -6.11 -22.10
C ALA A 121 2.19 -6.63 -20.78
N VAL A 122 1.31 -7.62 -20.86
CA VAL A 122 0.77 -8.28 -19.66
C VAL A 122 1.88 -8.89 -18.81
N LEU A 123 2.86 -9.58 -19.42
CA LEU A 123 3.98 -10.18 -18.68
C LEU A 123 4.85 -9.13 -17.97
N LEU A 124 5.20 -8.03 -18.66
CA LEU A 124 5.97 -6.95 -18.04
C LEU A 124 5.20 -6.28 -16.90
N PHE A 125 3.92 -6.02 -17.11
CA PHE A 125 3.05 -5.45 -16.08
C PHE A 125 2.90 -6.39 -14.88
N SER A 126 2.75 -7.69 -15.12
CA SER A 126 2.69 -8.70 -14.06
C SER A 126 3.98 -8.78 -13.24
N LEU A 127 5.14 -8.54 -13.87
CA LEU A 127 6.42 -8.43 -13.15
C LEU A 127 6.41 -7.23 -12.19
N LEU A 128 5.90 -6.07 -12.62
CA LEU A 128 5.75 -4.90 -11.72
C LEU A 128 4.84 -5.20 -10.53
N ILE A 129 3.72 -5.90 -10.77
CA ILE A 129 2.83 -6.37 -9.71
C ILE A 129 3.55 -7.34 -8.77
N CYS A 130 4.33 -8.28 -9.28
CA CYS A 130 5.12 -9.19 -8.44
C CYS A 130 6.08 -8.44 -7.52
N LEU A 131 6.80 -7.44 -8.03
CA LEU A 131 7.69 -6.58 -7.23
C LEU A 131 6.91 -5.82 -6.16
N ARG A 132 5.72 -5.31 -6.49
CA ARG A 132 4.85 -4.65 -5.53
C ARG A 132 4.44 -5.59 -4.40
N LEU A 133 3.90 -6.77 -4.74
CA LEU A 133 3.44 -7.76 -3.76
C LEU A 133 4.59 -8.30 -2.89
N PHE A 134 5.76 -8.48 -3.49
CA PHE A 134 7.00 -8.82 -2.78
C PHE A 134 7.36 -7.76 -1.73
N ASN A 135 7.30 -6.47 -2.09
CA ASN A 135 7.56 -5.36 -1.17
C ASN A 135 6.55 -5.30 -0.03
N GLU A 136 5.29 -5.71 -0.24
CA GLU A 136 4.28 -5.73 0.82
C GLU A 136 4.59 -6.77 1.90
N VAL A 137 5.20 -7.90 1.56
CA VAL A 137 5.51 -8.94 2.54
C VAL A 137 6.55 -8.44 3.54
N TRP A 138 7.75 -8.08 3.08
CA TRP A 138 8.84 -7.71 4.00
C TRP A 138 8.54 -6.41 4.76
N SER A 139 8.00 -5.40 4.09
CA SER A 139 7.84 -4.07 4.69
C SER A 139 6.78 -4.03 5.81
N ASN A 140 5.73 -4.83 5.69
CA ASN A 140 4.70 -4.91 6.73
C ASN A 140 5.10 -5.84 7.88
N THR A 141 5.80 -6.93 7.59
CA THR A 141 6.24 -7.87 8.65
C THR A 141 7.36 -7.29 9.50
N MET A 142 8.26 -6.47 8.93
CA MET A 142 9.26 -5.72 9.70
C MET A 142 8.63 -4.79 10.74
N VAL A 143 7.50 -4.15 10.43
CA VAL A 143 6.75 -3.35 11.41
C VAL A 143 6.32 -4.19 12.60
N ILE A 144 5.82 -5.41 12.37
CA ILE A 144 5.43 -6.29 13.48
C ILE A 144 6.64 -6.66 14.34
N GLY A 145 7.77 -7.03 13.73
CA GLY A 145 9.00 -7.37 14.44
C GLY A 145 9.45 -6.27 15.39
N SER A 146 9.35 -5.00 15.00
CA SER A 146 9.82 -3.85 15.81
C SER A 146 9.07 -3.65 17.14
N TYR A 147 7.92 -4.28 17.33
CA TYR A 147 7.20 -4.30 18.61
C TYR A 147 7.73 -5.35 19.59
N PHE A 148 8.49 -6.34 19.12
CA PHE A 148 8.96 -7.47 19.92
C PHE A 148 10.45 -7.39 20.28
N GLY A 149 11.22 -6.62 19.53
CA GLY A 149 12.64 -6.45 19.78
C GLY A 149 13.32 -5.55 18.77
N ASP A 150 14.58 -5.26 19.03
CA ASP A 150 15.42 -4.51 18.12
C ASP A 150 15.60 -5.26 16.81
N VAL A 151 15.77 -4.52 15.71
CA VAL A 151 15.98 -5.10 14.39
C VAL A 151 17.16 -6.06 14.39
N GLY A 152 16.93 -7.27 13.89
CA GLY A 152 17.94 -8.33 13.86
C GLY A 152 18.00 -9.18 15.11
N SER A 153 17.26 -8.86 16.18
CA SER A 153 17.20 -9.69 17.40
C SER A 153 16.36 -10.96 17.18
N MET A 154 16.57 -11.98 17.99
CA MET A 154 15.78 -13.22 17.93
C MET A 154 14.27 -12.97 18.15
N PRO A 155 13.82 -12.18 19.14
CA PRO A 155 12.40 -11.86 19.29
C PRO A 155 11.79 -11.17 18.06
N TYR A 156 12.55 -10.29 17.40
CA TYR A 156 12.14 -9.64 16.16
C TYR A 156 11.85 -10.67 15.05
N PHE A 157 12.78 -11.59 14.77
CA PHE A 157 12.60 -12.60 13.73
C PHE A 157 11.52 -13.63 14.08
N LEU A 158 11.42 -14.02 15.36
CA LEU A 158 10.37 -14.95 15.82
C LEU A 158 8.97 -14.34 15.64
N ALA A 159 8.80 -13.06 15.96
CA ALA A 159 7.53 -12.36 15.79
C ALA A 159 7.12 -12.29 14.29
N ILE A 160 8.07 -11.94 13.43
CA ILE A 160 7.84 -11.93 11.97
C ILE A 160 7.44 -13.33 11.49
N GLY A 161 8.20 -14.35 11.85
CA GLY A 161 7.93 -15.73 11.43
C GLY A 161 6.58 -16.24 11.91
N CYS A 162 6.27 -16.08 13.19
CA CYS A 162 5.01 -16.50 13.80
C CYS A 162 3.81 -15.79 13.13
N PHE A 163 3.85 -14.46 13.07
CA PHE A 163 2.80 -13.67 12.45
C PHE A 163 2.57 -14.04 10.97
N THR A 164 3.65 -14.14 10.20
CA THR A 164 3.57 -14.47 8.77
C THR A 164 2.99 -15.85 8.52
N LEU A 165 3.42 -16.86 9.30
CA LEU A 165 2.91 -18.22 9.17
C LEU A 165 1.44 -18.34 9.57
N LEU A 166 1.01 -17.66 10.63
CA LEU A 166 -0.38 -17.66 11.06
C LEU A 166 -1.28 -16.95 10.05
N THR A 167 -0.81 -15.83 9.47
CA THR A 167 -1.52 -15.11 8.40
C THR A 167 -1.62 -15.97 7.13
N LEU A 168 -0.54 -16.63 6.74
CA LEU A 168 -0.54 -17.55 5.62
C LEU A 168 -1.55 -18.70 5.84
N ALA A 169 -1.63 -19.24 7.04
CA ALA A 169 -2.51 -20.38 7.35
C ALA A 169 -3.99 -20.07 7.07
N TYR A 170 -4.51 -18.91 7.49
CA TYR A 170 -5.89 -18.57 7.19
C TYR A 170 -6.11 -18.13 5.74
N SER A 171 -5.10 -17.52 5.12
CA SER A 171 -5.14 -17.15 3.70
C SER A 171 -5.21 -18.40 2.80
N LEU A 172 -4.44 -19.46 3.12
CA LEU A 172 -4.49 -20.75 2.43
C LEU A 172 -5.86 -21.42 2.54
N LYS A 173 -6.62 -21.17 3.62
CA LYS A 173 -7.95 -21.70 3.85
C LYS A 173 -9.01 -21.07 2.95
N GLY A 174 -8.98 -19.74 2.78
CA GLY A 174 -10.08 -19.00 2.18
C GLY A 174 -9.75 -18.16 0.94
N GLY A 175 -8.48 -17.89 0.67
CA GLY A 175 -8.09 -17.02 -0.44
C GLY A 175 -8.78 -15.66 -0.38
N MET A 176 -9.21 -15.13 -1.53
CA MET A 176 -9.90 -13.84 -1.64
C MET A 176 -11.20 -13.74 -0.83
N SER A 177 -11.92 -14.85 -0.65
CA SER A 177 -13.14 -14.86 0.19
C SER A 177 -12.84 -14.59 1.66
N SER A 178 -11.66 -15.00 2.15
CA SER A 178 -11.19 -14.68 3.50
C SER A 178 -10.86 -13.20 3.61
N SER A 179 -10.04 -12.69 2.71
CA SER A 179 -9.55 -11.31 2.71
C SER A 179 -10.69 -10.28 2.78
N ILE A 180 -11.69 -10.37 1.89
CA ILE A 180 -12.82 -9.41 1.87
C ILE A 180 -13.62 -9.40 3.19
N LEU A 181 -13.74 -10.56 3.85
CA LEU A 181 -14.46 -10.61 5.14
C LEU A 181 -13.65 -9.97 6.27
N THR A 182 -12.37 -10.29 6.33
CA THR A 182 -11.47 -9.78 7.36
C THR A 182 -11.29 -8.27 7.25
N ASP A 183 -11.24 -7.72 6.03
CA ASP A 183 -11.12 -6.28 5.77
C ASP A 183 -12.18 -5.43 6.51
N ILE A 184 -13.46 -5.85 6.48
CA ILE A 184 -14.52 -5.10 7.15
C ILE A 184 -14.34 -5.09 8.66
N ILE A 185 -14.01 -6.24 9.24
CA ILE A 185 -13.77 -6.38 10.69
C ILE A 185 -12.57 -5.52 11.09
N GLN A 186 -11.49 -5.59 10.32
CA GLN A 186 -10.25 -4.88 10.59
C GLN A 186 -10.42 -3.37 10.45
N MET A 187 -11.24 -2.89 9.50
CA MET A 187 -11.54 -1.45 9.39
C MET A 187 -12.24 -0.88 10.62
N VAL A 188 -13.25 -1.61 11.14
CA VAL A 188 -13.94 -1.21 12.38
C VAL A 188 -12.99 -1.23 13.56
N LEU A 189 -12.22 -2.31 13.68
CA LEU A 189 -11.25 -2.46 14.77
C LEU A 189 -10.18 -1.35 14.71
N PHE A 190 -9.64 -1.06 13.54
CA PHE A 190 -8.69 0.03 13.33
C PHE A 190 -9.25 1.37 13.82
N ALA A 191 -10.48 1.73 13.41
CA ALA A 191 -11.09 3.00 13.79
C ALA A 191 -11.26 3.12 15.32
N VAL A 192 -11.71 2.04 15.98
CA VAL A 192 -11.87 2.00 17.45
C VAL A 192 -10.53 2.13 18.15
N LEU A 193 -9.53 1.36 17.73
CA LEU A 193 -8.21 1.36 18.36
C LEU A 193 -7.48 2.69 18.14
N LEU A 194 -7.61 3.30 16.95
CA LEU A 194 -7.06 4.64 16.69
C LEU A 194 -7.69 5.69 17.60
N ALA A 195 -9.01 5.64 17.81
CA ALA A 195 -9.68 6.53 18.74
C ALA A 195 -9.16 6.38 20.19
N VAL A 196 -8.83 5.15 20.62
CA VAL A 196 -8.21 4.88 21.93
C VAL A 196 -6.82 5.52 22.03
N VAL A 197 -5.97 5.37 21.00
CA VAL A 197 -4.63 5.96 20.99
C VAL A 197 -4.69 7.50 21.02
N LEU A 198 -5.55 8.09 20.17
CA LEU A 198 -5.71 9.55 20.17
C LEU A 198 -6.34 10.05 21.47
N GLY A 199 -7.26 9.30 22.08
CA GLY A 199 -7.82 9.58 23.38
C GLY A 199 -6.78 9.55 24.53
N ALA A 200 -5.68 8.79 24.36
CA ALA A 200 -4.55 8.81 25.29
C ALA A 200 -3.57 9.98 25.04
N ILE A 201 -3.48 10.47 23.79
CA ILE A 201 -2.62 11.60 23.42
C ILE A 201 -3.26 12.94 23.79
N LEU A 202 -4.55 13.13 23.51
CA LEU A 202 -5.24 14.42 23.69
C LEU A 202 -5.14 15.03 25.11
N PRO A 203 -5.28 14.27 26.22
CA PRO A 203 -5.07 14.81 27.55
C PRO A 203 -3.66 15.33 27.78
N GLN A 204 -2.65 14.75 27.13
CA GLN A 204 -1.25 15.16 27.26
C GLN A 204 -0.97 16.53 26.59
N THR A 205 -1.86 16.96 25.70
CA THR A 205 -1.80 18.27 25.03
C THR A 205 -2.88 19.22 25.55
N GLU A 206 -3.37 18.99 26.79
CA GLU A 206 -4.45 19.78 27.42
C GLU A 206 -5.71 19.87 26.53
N TYR A 207 -5.98 18.83 25.74
CA TYR A 207 -7.06 18.77 24.73
C TYR A 207 -6.93 19.83 23.61
N ARG A 208 -5.73 20.42 23.43
CA ARG A 208 -5.44 21.38 22.37
C ARG A 208 -4.86 20.64 21.17
N LEU A 209 -5.42 20.90 19.99
CA LEU A 209 -4.93 20.35 18.72
C LEU A 209 -3.83 21.22 18.11
N GLU A 210 -3.75 22.49 18.49
CA GLU A 210 -2.79 23.45 17.94
C GLU A 210 -1.33 22.97 17.97
N PRO A 211 -0.82 22.41 19.09
CA PRO A 211 0.54 21.88 19.13
C PRO A 211 0.75 20.73 18.16
N LEU A 212 -0.28 19.85 18.01
CA LEU A 212 -0.23 18.70 17.11
C LEU A 212 -0.30 19.09 15.63
N LEU A 213 -0.92 20.22 15.31
CA LEU A 213 -1.08 20.73 13.95
C LEU A 213 0.06 21.67 13.53
N GLY A 214 1.01 21.98 14.45
CA GLY A 214 2.17 22.82 14.15
C GLY A 214 1.80 24.30 13.91
N SER A 215 0.69 24.78 14.48
CA SER A 215 0.20 26.15 14.29
C SER A 215 0.97 27.19 15.09
N GLU A 216 1.81 26.78 16.04
CA GLU A 216 2.45 27.69 16.98
C GLU A 216 3.70 28.42 16.43
N SER A 217 4.31 27.95 15.33
CA SER A 217 5.51 28.59 14.80
C SER A 217 5.63 28.56 13.27
N ARG A 218 5.63 29.76 12.66
CA ARG A 218 6.02 29.90 11.24
C ARG A 218 7.40 29.32 10.95
N THR A 219 8.29 29.32 11.94
CA THR A 219 9.65 28.78 11.86
C THR A 219 9.64 27.26 11.71
N GLU A 220 8.81 26.55 12.46
CA GLU A 220 8.70 25.09 12.35
C GLU A 220 8.12 24.65 11.01
N THR A 221 7.10 25.35 10.52
CA THR A 221 6.55 25.09 9.18
C THR A 221 7.60 25.33 8.11
N ALA A 222 8.37 26.42 8.20
CA ALA A 222 9.46 26.70 7.26
C ALA A 222 10.56 25.62 7.33
N GLN A 223 10.91 25.15 8.51
CA GLN A 223 11.87 24.04 8.69
C GLN A 223 11.35 22.72 8.11
N ALA A 224 10.07 22.39 8.30
CA ALA A 224 9.46 21.21 7.71
C ALA A 224 9.43 21.25 6.19
N VAL A 225 9.17 22.42 5.62
CA VAL A 225 9.23 22.67 4.15
C VAL A 225 10.66 22.53 3.66
N ALA A 226 11.62 23.23 4.29
CA ALA A 226 13.04 23.19 3.93
C ALA A 226 13.65 21.78 4.14
N GLY A 227 13.17 21.03 5.13
CA GLY A 227 13.58 19.66 5.42
C GLY A 227 13.13 18.62 4.39
N GLY A 228 12.15 18.94 3.53
CA GLY A 228 11.69 18.06 2.45
C GLY A 228 10.25 17.54 2.57
N GLY A 229 9.47 18.00 3.55
CA GLY A 229 8.06 17.62 3.68
C GLY A 229 7.23 18.06 2.46
N LEU A 230 7.50 19.23 1.90
CA LEU A 230 6.87 19.69 0.67
C LEU A 230 7.29 18.88 -0.56
N ASN A 231 8.56 18.46 -0.64
CA ASN A 231 9.04 17.60 -1.73
C ASN A 231 8.24 16.32 -1.78
N LEU A 232 8.05 15.67 -0.65
CA LEU A 232 7.28 14.43 -0.57
C LEU A 232 5.81 14.65 -0.91
N LEU A 233 5.21 15.77 -0.53
CA LEU A 233 3.83 16.11 -0.89
C LEU A 233 3.68 16.21 -2.42
N LEU A 234 4.57 16.92 -3.09
CA LEU A 234 4.56 17.05 -4.54
C LEU A 234 4.80 15.71 -5.23
N VAL A 235 5.74 14.92 -4.73
CA VAL A 235 5.99 13.55 -5.20
C VAL A 235 4.72 12.71 -5.09
N ALA A 236 4.04 12.70 -3.95
CA ALA A 236 2.84 11.90 -3.72
C ALA A 236 1.70 12.29 -4.69
N ILE A 237 1.51 13.60 -4.94
CA ILE A 237 0.52 14.08 -5.91
C ILE A 237 0.86 13.59 -7.32
N LEU A 238 2.10 13.72 -7.77
CA LEU A 238 2.51 13.30 -9.11
C LEU A 238 2.46 11.77 -9.27
N GLN A 239 2.96 11.04 -8.27
CA GLN A 239 2.95 9.58 -8.29
C GLN A 239 1.53 8.99 -8.18
N SER A 240 0.55 9.72 -7.65
CA SER A 240 -0.85 9.27 -7.61
C SER A 240 -1.43 8.96 -9.00
N LEU A 241 -0.83 9.50 -10.07
CA LEU A 241 -1.23 9.23 -11.45
C LEU A 241 -0.85 7.82 -11.94
N SER A 242 0.16 7.19 -11.34
CA SER A 242 0.68 5.87 -11.74
C SER A 242 0.53 4.80 -10.67
N TYR A 243 0.73 5.20 -9.42
CA TYR A 243 0.86 4.31 -8.26
C TYR A 243 -0.30 3.32 -8.09
N PRO A 244 -1.59 3.68 -8.30
CA PRO A 244 -2.69 2.75 -8.05
C PRO A 244 -2.73 1.58 -9.03
N PHE A 245 -2.16 1.73 -10.24
CA PHE A 245 -2.33 0.74 -11.29
C PHE A 245 -1.43 -0.49 -11.13
N HIS A 246 -0.34 -0.40 -10.37
CA HIS A 246 0.49 -1.57 -10.07
C HIS A 246 0.07 -2.29 -8.78
N ASP A 247 -1.00 -1.85 -8.14
CA ASP A 247 -1.55 -2.50 -6.96
C ASP A 247 -2.74 -3.40 -7.34
N PRO A 248 -2.55 -4.73 -7.40
CA PRO A 248 -3.61 -5.65 -7.82
C PRO A 248 -4.74 -5.72 -6.80
N VAL A 249 -4.45 -5.48 -5.52
CA VAL A 249 -5.48 -5.47 -4.46
C VAL A 249 -6.50 -4.37 -4.74
N LEU A 250 -6.04 -3.19 -5.15
CA LEU A 250 -6.90 -2.06 -5.51
C LEU A 250 -7.56 -2.27 -6.88
N THR A 251 -6.79 -2.65 -7.90
CA THR A 251 -7.30 -2.78 -9.26
C THR A 251 -8.29 -3.91 -9.40
N ASP A 252 -8.09 -5.06 -8.73
CA ASP A 252 -9.04 -6.18 -8.74
C ASP A 252 -10.39 -5.77 -8.12
N ARG A 253 -10.38 -5.01 -7.01
CA ARG A 253 -11.61 -4.48 -6.40
C ARG A 253 -12.38 -3.54 -7.33
N GLY A 254 -11.70 -2.90 -8.26
CA GLY A 254 -12.27 -2.05 -9.29
C GLY A 254 -13.23 -2.75 -10.26
N PHE A 255 -13.23 -4.08 -10.31
CA PHE A 255 -14.04 -4.88 -11.22
C PHE A 255 -15.05 -5.80 -10.51
N LEU A 256 -15.18 -5.73 -9.18
CA LEU A 256 -16.07 -6.63 -8.40
C LEU A 256 -17.54 -6.20 -8.40
N SER A 257 -17.85 -4.91 -8.53
CA SER A 257 -19.20 -4.38 -8.41
C SER A 257 -19.61 -3.61 -9.66
N ASP A 258 -20.87 -3.16 -9.73
CA ASP A 258 -21.33 -2.26 -10.79
C ASP A 258 -20.39 -1.05 -10.95
N PRO A 259 -20.11 -0.56 -12.18
CA PRO A 259 -19.19 0.54 -12.41
C PRO A 259 -19.49 1.81 -11.61
N LYS A 260 -20.78 2.15 -11.41
CA LYS A 260 -21.20 3.34 -10.64
C LYS A 260 -20.94 3.15 -9.15
N VAL A 261 -21.22 1.94 -8.62
CA VAL A 261 -20.91 1.56 -7.23
C VAL A 261 -19.41 1.63 -6.98
N THR A 262 -18.62 1.04 -7.89
CA THR A 262 -17.16 1.07 -7.86
C THR A 262 -16.64 2.50 -7.81
N ARG A 263 -17.05 3.37 -8.76
CA ARG A 263 -16.61 4.77 -8.79
C ARG A 263 -16.95 5.50 -7.50
N ARG A 264 -18.16 5.33 -6.96
CA ARG A 264 -18.55 5.95 -5.68
C ARG A 264 -17.68 5.46 -4.52
N ALA A 265 -17.39 4.16 -4.47
CA ALA A 265 -16.56 3.59 -3.42
C ALA A 265 -15.13 4.16 -3.46
N PHE A 266 -14.54 4.26 -4.64
CA PHE A 266 -13.21 4.85 -4.82
C PHE A 266 -13.18 6.33 -4.45
N MET A 267 -14.23 7.11 -4.79
CA MET A 267 -14.32 8.53 -4.42
C MET A 267 -14.44 8.71 -2.89
N TRP A 268 -15.20 7.85 -2.20
CA TRP A 268 -15.28 7.87 -0.73
C TRP A 268 -14.00 7.37 -0.06
N ALA A 269 -13.26 6.46 -0.70
CA ALA A 269 -11.99 5.98 -0.17
C ALA A 269 -10.93 7.09 -0.05
N VAL A 270 -11.01 8.15 -0.88
CA VAL A 270 -10.08 9.30 -0.78
C VAL A 270 -10.19 10.00 0.58
N PRO A 271 -11.31 10.66 0.93
CA PRO A 271 -11.38 11.39 2.19
C PRO A 271 -11.27 10.47 3.41
N VAL A 272 -11.85 9.26 3.37
CA VAL A 272 -11.76 8.33 4.50
C VAL A 272 -10.31 7.90 4.74
N GLY A 273 -9.59 7.51 3.69
CA GLY A 273 -8.19 7.10 3.81
C GLY A 273 -7.28 8.26 4.22
N MET A 274 -7.46 9.46 3.62
CA MET A 274 -6.70 10.65 4.01
C MET A 274 -6.91 10.99 5.50
N VAL A 275 -8.15 10.98 5.98
CA VAL A 275 -8.45 11.25 7.39
C VAL A 275 -7.79 10.21 8.30
N CYS A 276 -7.87 8.92 7.97
CA CYS A 276 -7.21 7.87 8.76
C CYS A 276 -5.69 8.09 8.86
N ILE A 277 -5.04 8.42 7.76
CA ILE A 277 -3.58 8.69 7.73
C ILE A 277 -3.24 9.97 8.48
N LEU A 278 -4.00 11.05 8.30
CA LEU A 278 -3.77 12.30 9.02
C LEU A 278 -3.93 12.10 10.54
N LEU A 279 -4.99 11.43 10.97
CA LEU A 279 -5.20 11.13 12.39
C LEU A 279 -4.08 10.25 12.94
N PHE A 280 -3.60 9.26 12.18
CA PHE A 280 -2.50 8.42 12.62
C PHE A 280 -1.16 9.16 12.65
N SER A 281 -0.94 10.12 11.74
CA SER A 281 0.27 10.95 11.72
C SER A 281 0.41 11.83 12.98
N LEU A 282 -0.70 12.14 13.67
CA LEU A 282 -0.68 12.88 14.94
C LEU A 282 0.08 12.13 16.03
N VAL A 283 0.16 10.80 15.95
CA VAL A 283 1.03 9.99 16.84
C VAL A 283 2.49 10.44 16.67
N GLY A 284 2.93 10.62 15.43
CA GLY A 284 4.28 11.09 15.14
C GLY A 284 4.53 12.55 15.52
N THR A 285 3.54 13.41 15.28
CA THR A 285 3.62 14.84 15.69
C THR A 285 3.71 14.95 17.21
N TYR A 286 2.95 14.15 17.94
CA TYR A 286 3.08 14.06 19.40
C TYR A 286 4.46 13.56 19.80
N GLY A 287 5.00 12.53 19.14
CA GLY A 287 6.37 12.07 19.35
C GLY A 287 7.41 13.17 19.16
N LYS A 288 7.23 14.03 18.13
CA LYS A 288 8.07 15.20 17.90
C LYS A 288 8.04 16.20 19.06
N LEU A 289 6.85 16.50 19.60
CA LEU A 289 6.68 17.37 20.77
C LEU A 289 7.39 16.82 22.02
N MET A 290 7.39 15.48 22.17
CA MET A 290 8.00 14.80 23.30
C MET A 290 9.49 14.49 23.10
N GLY A 291 10.09 14.88 21.96
CA GLY A 291 11.51 14.61 21.67
C GLY A 291 11.82 13.12 21.48
N VAL A 292 10.86 12.34 21.00
CA VAL A 292 11.01 10.89 20.76
C VAL A 292 11.96 10.67 19.57
N GLU A 293 12.84 9.68 19.67
CA GLU A 293 13.72 9.22 18.60
C GLU A 293 13.35 7.79 18.19
N GLY A 294 13.62 7.41 16.94
CA GLY A 294 13.36 6.07 16.41
C GLY A 294 12.01 5.95 15.68
N GLN A 295 11.38 4.77 15.78
CA GLN A 295 10.10 4.53 15.11
C GLN A 295 8.93 5.11 15.92
N ALA A 296 8.36 6.19 15.44
CA ALA A 296 7.32 6.95 16.13
C ALA A 296 6.18 6.11 16.72
N PRO A 297 5.55 5.15 15.98
CA PRO A 297 4.43 4.39 16.54
C PRO A 297 4.83 3.54 17.77
N VAL A 298 6.03 2.95 17.73
CA VAL A 298 6.51 2.08 18.79
C VAL A 298 6.93 2.92 20.02
N GLU A 299 7.73 3.96 19.79
CA GLU A 299 8.31 4.75 20.88
C GLU A 299 7.25 5.64 21.57
N VAL A 300 6.33 6.23 20.81
CA VAL A 300 5.19 6.96 21.37
C VAL A 300 4.30 6.03 22.21
N ALA A 301 4.04 4.82 21.70
CA ALA A 301 3.24 3.86 22.43
C ALA A 301 3.93 3.40 23.73
N ARG A 302 5.27 3.25 23.73
CA ARG A 302 6.07 2.98 24.95
C ARG A 302 5.97 4.14 25.96
N LEU A 303 6.08 5.38 25.47
CA LEU A 303 5.95 6.58 26.29
C LEU A 303 4.58 6.68 26.97
N LEU A 304 3.50 6.33 26.27
CA LEU A 304 2.13 6.35 26.79
C LEU A 304 1.80 5.16 27.70
N GLY A 305 2.70 4.17 27.78
CA GLY A 305 2.62 3.05 28.70
C GLY A 305 2.13 1.73 28.09
N GLY A 306 2.28 0.65 28.84
CA GLY A 306 2.03 -0.72 28.41
C GLY A 306 0.66 -0.97 27.75
N PRO A 307 -0.46 -0.50 28.29
CA PRO A 307 -1.77 -0.69 27.66
C PRO A 307 -1.86 -0.08 26.25
N ILE A 308 -1.31 1.14 26.05
CA ILE A 308 -1.31 1.80 24.76
C ILE A 308 -0.36 1.11 23.77
N LEU A 309 0.76 0.58 24.26
CA LEU A 309 1.67 -0.22 23.44
C LEU A 309 0.98 -1.51 22.93
N LEU A 310 0.15 -2.17 23.75
CA LEU A 310 -0.65 -3.33 23.30
C LEU A 310 -1.71 -2.93 22.26
N VAL A 311 -2.40 -1.80 22.47
CA VAL A 311 -3.37 -1.26 21.52
C VAL A 311 -2.68 -0.94 20.18
N MET A 312 -1.55 -0.26 20.22
CA MET A 312 -0.79 0.09 19.00
C MET A 312 -0.29 -1.17 18.27
N ASN A 313 0.24 -2.15 19.04
CA ASN A 313 0.64 -3.44 18.45
C ASN A 313 -0.56 -4.14 17.78
N LEU A 314 -1.75 -4.11 18.38
CA LEU A 314 -2.96 -4.70 17.79
C LEU A 314 -3.38 -3.95 16.50
N ILE A 315 -3.26 -2.62 16.45
CA ILE A 315 -3.46 -1.84 15.21
C ILE A 315 -2.52 -2.37 14.11
N MET A 316 -1.25 -2.50 14.42
CA MET A 316 -0.26 -2.94 13.43
C MET A 316 -0.46 -4.40 13.00
N ILE A 317 -0.77 -5.29 13.94
CA ILE A 317 -1.09 -6.70 13.64
C ILE A 317 -2.29 -6.78 12.68
N THR A 318 -3.38 -6.06 12.97
CA THR A 318 -4.59 -6.11 12.13
C THR A 318 -4.36 -5.49 10.76
N SER A 319 -3.66 -4.37 10.68
CA SER A 319 -3.31 -3.71 9.42
C SER A 319 -2.35 -4.57 8.57
N ALA A 320 -1.31 -5.14 9.18
CA ALA A 320 -0.40 -6.05 8.48
C ALA A 320 -1.10 -7.33 8.02
N ALA A 321 -1.99 -7.90 8.84
CA ALA A 321 -2.73 -9.11 8.49
C ALA A 321 -3.64 -8.90 7.28
N SER A 322 -4.39 -7.78 7.22
CA SER A 322 -5.21 -7.40 6.06
C SER A 322 -4.37 -7.25 4.78
N THR A 323 -3.19 -6.66 4.92
CA THR A 323 -2.28 -6.47 3.79
C THR A 323 -1.71 -7.80 3.29
N LEU A 324 -1.22 -8.65 4.19
CA LEU A 324 -0.59 -9.91 3.81
C LEU A 324 -1.59 -10.88 3.19
N ASP A 325 -2.79 -11.02 3.75
CA ASP A 325 -3.78 -11.95 3.20
C ASP A 325 -4.27 -11.50 1.80
N SER A 326 -4.44 -10.21 1.60
CA SER A 326 -4.72 -9.63 0.29
C SER A 326 -3.56 -9.83 -0.69
N THR A 327 -2.32 -9.65 -0.24
CA THR A 327 -1.10 -9.87 -1.01
C THR A 327 -0.99 -11.33 -1.46
N PHE A 328 -1.17 -12.28 -0.55
CA PHE A 328 -1.11 -13.71 -0.86
C PHE A 328 -2.21 -14.12 -1.85
N SER A 329 -3.43 -13.62 -1.64
CA SER A 329 -4.58 -13.92 -2.51
C SER A 329 -4.41 -13.33 -3.91
N SER A 330 -3.95 -12.09 -4.01
CA SER A 330 -3.68 -11.43 -5.30
C SER A 330 -2.52 -12.08 -6.04
N PHE A 331 -1.44 -12.50 -5.34
CA PHE A 331 -0.34 -13.21 -5.98
C PHE A 331 -0.76 -14.60 -6.49
N ALA A 332 -1.60 -15.32 -5.74
CA ALA A 332 -2.15 -16.58 -6.19
C ALA A 332 -3.01 -16.41 -7.46
N LYS A 333 -3.86 -15.38 -7.50
CA LYS A 333 -4.66 -15.05 -8.70
C LYS A 333 -3.76 -14.67 -9.87
N LEU A 334 -2.83 -13.75 -9.66
CA LEU A 334 -1.88 -13.32 -10.69
C LEU A 334 -1.15 -14.51 -11.31
N SER A 335 -0.61 -15.41 -10.48
CA SER A 335 0.22 -16.53 -10.92
C SER A 335 -0.58 -17.62 -11.65
N VAL A 336 -1.82 -17.90 -11.23
CA VAL A 336 -2.58 -19.08 -11.69
C VAL A 336 -3.71 -18.70 -12.65
N VAL A 337 -4.22 -17.49 -12.58
CA VAL A 337 -5.31 -16.99 -13.44
C VAL A 337 -4.73 -16.05 -14.52
N ASP A 338 -4.22 -14.91 -14.08
CA ASP A 338 -3.88 -13.81 -14.99
C ASP A 338 -2.71 -14.15 -15.94
N LEU A 339 -1.62 -14.73 -15.40
CA LEU A 339 -0.45 -15.12 -16.18
C LEU A 339 -0.70 -16.33 -17.09
N THR A 340 -1.58 -17.25 -16.69
CA THR A 340 -1.88 -18.44 -17.52
C THR A 340 -3.00 -18.20 -18.52
N GLY A 341 -3.78 -17.11 -18.37
CA GLY A 341 -4.94 -16.80 -19.18
C GLY A 341 -6.14 -17.72 -18.93
N LYS A 342 -6.13 -18.44 -17.79
CA LYS A 342 -7.25 -19.30 -17.37
C LYS A 342 -8.36 -18.47 -16.77
N THR A 343 -9.59 -18.95 -16.88
CA THR A 343 -10.70 -18.39 -16.09
C THR A 343 -10.56 -18.80 -14.62
N THR A 344 -11.18 -18.05 -13.72
CA THR A 344 -11.18 -18.38 -12.28
C THR A 344 -11.79 -19.75 -12.02
N LYS A 345 -12.71 -20.23 -12.87
CA LYS A 345 -13.35 -21.56 -12.74
C LYS A 345 -12.43 -22.72 -13.12
N GLU A 346 -11.50 -22.49 -14.02
CA GLU A 346 -10.54 -23.49 -14.51
C GLU A 346 -9.26 -23.55 -13.68
N ALA A 347 -9.04 -22.55 -12.82
CA ALA A 347 -7.86 -22.41 -12.02
C ALA A 347 -7.82 -23.42 -10.86
N SER A 348 -6.65 -24.00 -10.60
CA SER A 348 -6.47 -24.97 -9.51
C SER A 348 -6.15 -24.28 -8.18
N ILE A 349 -6.96 -24.48 -7.14
CA ILE A 349 -6.71 -23.99 -5.78
C ILE A 349 -5.34 -24.47 -5.24
N ARG A 350 -4.92 -25.69 -5.60
CA ARG A 350 -3.62 -26.25 -5.17
C ARG A 350 -2.45 -25.38 -5.65
N TYR A 351 -2.45 -24.97 -6.92
CA TYR A 351 -1.39 -24.11 -7.46
C TYR A 351 -1.44 -22.71 -6.84
N GLY A 352 -2.64 -22.17 -6.55
CA GLY A 352 -2.76 -20.92 -5.82
C GLY A 352 -2.14 -20.98 -4.42
N ARG A 353 -2.37 -22.07 -3.69
CA ARG A 353 -1.72 -22.28 -2.38
C ARG A 353 -0.20 -22.39 -2.48
N ILE A 354 0.31 -23.07 -3.49
CA ILE A 354 1.76 -23.15 -3.74
C ILE A 354 2.33 -21.75 -4.04
N ALA A 355 1.63 -20.95 -4.84
CA ALA A 355 2.03 -19.58 -5.12
C ALA A 355 2.06 -18.70 -3.85
N MET A 356 1.04 -18.83 -2.96
CA MET A 356 1.02 -18.13 -1.67
C MET A 356 2.23 -18.48 -0.80
N VAL A 357 2.57 -19.77 -0.70
CA VAL A 357 3.78 -20.20 0.03
C VAL A 357 5.04 -19.62 -0.62
N GLY A 358 5.12 -19.66 -1.94
CA GLY A 358 6.26 -19.13 -2.70
C GLY A 358 6.52 -17.65 -2.43
N ILE A 359 5.49 -16.80 -2.55
CA ILE A 359 5.63 -15.37 -2.27
C ILE A 359 5.95 -15.09 -0.80
N THR A 360 5.42 -15.88 0.11
CA THR A 360 5.73 -15.75 1.54
C THR A 360 7.21 -15.99 1.78
N LEU A 361 7.78 -17.07 1.27
CA LEU A 361 9.20 -17.40 1.44
C LEU A 361 10.10 -16.36 0.77
N LEU A 362 9.83 -16.03 -0.49
CA LEU A 362 10.63 -15.04 -1.22
C LEU A 362 10.50 -13.64 -0.61
N GLY A 363 9.28 -13.23 -0.24
CA GLY A 363 9.02 -11.90 0.29
C GLY A 363 9.58 -11.66 1.68
N THR A 364 9.98 -12.69 2.43
CA THR A 364 10.67 -12.53 3.72
C THR A 364 12.19 -12.35 3.60
N VAL A 365 12.79 -12.67 2.43
CA VAL A 365 14.25 -12.58 2.25
C VAL A 365 14.83 -11.17 2.53
N PRO A 366 14.21 -10.05 2.08
CA PRO A 366 14.78 -8.72 2.31
C PRO A 366 14.91 -8.32 3.78
N ILE A 367 14.18 -8.95 4.68
CA ILE A 367 14.21 -8.65 6.12
C ILE A 367 15.63 -8.77 6.69
N PHE A 368 16.42 -9.69 6.16
CA PHE A 368 17.83 -9.89 6.57
C PHE A 368 18.77 -8.75 6.11
N LEU A 369 18.34 -7.92 5.14
CA LEU A 369 19.08 -6.76 4.65
C LEU A 369 18.67 -5.46 5.35
N ASN A 370 17.64 -5.50 6.19
CA ASN A 370 17.08 -4.37 6.93
C ASN A 370 16.85 -3.09 6.06
N PRO A 371 16.10 -3.16 4.96
CA PRO A 371 15.85 -1.98 4.13
C PRO A 371 14.95 -0.98 4.88
N ALA A 372 15.10 0.31 4.58
CA ALA A 372 14.20 1.33 5.12
C ALA A 372 12.75 1.08 4.66
N ILE A 373 11.80 1.02 5.59
CA ILE A 373 10.38 0.67 5.29
C ILE A 373 9.77 1.61 4.25
N ILE A 374 10.11 2.91 4.28
CA ILE A 374 9.60 3.89 3.32
C ILE A 374 10.07 3.62 1.89
N SER A 375 11.23 2.95 1.70
CA SER A 375 11.75 2.63 0.37
C SER A 375 10.81 1.74 -0.43
N ALA A 376 10.02 0.90 0.24
CA ALA A 376 8.97 0.10 -0.41
C ALA A 376 7.92 0.97 -1.15
N THR A 377 7.72 2.21 -0.71
CA THR A 377 6.80 3.16 -1.35
C THR A 377 7.51 4.06 -2.35
N THR A 378 8.62 4.69 -1.96
CA THR A 378 9.31 5.70 -2.77
C THR A 378 9.96 5.11 -4.01
N VAL A 379 10.66 3.98 -3.87
CA VAL A 379 11.29 3.28 -5.01
C VAL A 379 10.22 2.73 -5.94
N SER A 380 9.21 2.03 -5.40
CA SER A 380 8.10 1.51 -6.23
C SER A 380 7.38 2.63 -6.97
N GLY A 381 7.12 3.76 -6.30
CA GLY A 381 6.47 4.93 -6.92
C GLY A 381 7.25 5.49 -8.11
N ALA A 382 8.59 5.60 -7.99
CA ALA A 382 9.45 6.04 -9.08
C ALA A 382 9.46 5.02 -10.24
N MET A 383 9.55 3.72 -9.95
CA MET A 383 9.59 2.65 -10.96
C MET A 383 8.35 2.58 -11.84
N VAL A 384 7.18 2.93 -11.29
CA VAL A 384 5.89 2.77 -12.00
C VAL A 384 5.41 4.05 -12.69
N MET A 385 6.21 5.11 -12.73
CA MET A 385 5.83 6.36 -13.39
C MET A 385 5.43 6.18 -14.86
N GLY A 386 6.02 5.19 -15.53
CA GLY A 386 5.65 4.82 -16.91
C GLY A 386 4.22 4.31 -17.09
N LEU A 387 3.54 3.92 -16.02
CA LEU A 387 2.12 3.53 -16.08
C LEU A 387 1.16 4.74 -16.14
N ALA A 388 1.60 5.93 -15.71
CA ALA A 388 0.75 7.11 -15.72
C ALA A 388 0.17 7.41 -17.12
N PRO A 389 0.96 7.58 -18.19
CA PRO A 389 0.40 7.82 -19.52
C PRO A 389 -0.39 6.64 -20.07
N VAL A 390 0.01 5.40 -19.75
CA VAL A 390 -0.69 4.19 -20.21
C VAL A 390 -2.15 4.17 -19.76
N PHE A 391 -2.40 4.54 -18.51
CA PHE A 391 -3.73 4.50 -17.91
C PHE A 391 -4.45 5.84 -17.98
N CYS A 392 -3.75 6.96 -17.75
CA CYS A 392 -4.39 8.27 -17.80
C CYS A 392 -4.72 8.72 -19.24
N LEU A 393 -4.03 8.20 -20.24
CA LEU A 393 -4.28 8.49 -21.66
C LEU A 393 -4.81 7.24 -22.41
N TRP A 394 -5.49 6.35 -21.71
CA TRP A 394 -5.93 5.04 -22.22
C TRP A 394 -6.76 5.11 -23.53
N TRP A 395 -7.44 6.24 -23.78
CA TRP A 395 -8.26 6.44 -24.98
C TRP A 395 -7.41 6.74 -26.23
N ILE A 396 -6.16 7.16 -26.09
CA ILE A 396 -5.26 7.41 -27.22
C ILE A 396 -4.76 6.06 -27.74
N ARG A 397 -4.87 5.85 -29.04
CA ARG A 397 -4.35 4.63 -29.67
C ARG A 397 -2.87 4.77 -29.91
N VAL A 398 -2.09 3.95 -29.23
CA VAL A 398 -0.63 3.93 -29.28
C VAL A 398 -0.18 2.52 -29.64
N PRO A 399 0.83 2.35 -30.52
CA PRO A 399 1.44 1.05 -30.79
C PRO A 399 2.01 0.40 -29.53
N PRO A 400 2.15 -0.94 -29.47
CA PRO A 400 2.74 -1.63 -28.33
C PRO A 400 4.12 -1.12 -27.90
N SER A 401 4.93 -0.61 -28.84
CA SER A 401 6.23 0.00 -28.54
C SER A 401 6.13 1.17 -27.55
N GLY A 402 5.08 1.99 -27.61
CA GLY A 402 4.88 3.10 -26.67
C GLY A 402 4.70 2.63 -25.23
N PHE A 403 3.98 1.51 -25.01
CA PHE A 403 3.89 0.89 -23.70
C PHE A 403 5.27 0.47 -23.16
N PHE A 404 6.07 -0.26 -23.96
CA PHE A 404 7.37 -0.74 -23.53
C PHE A 404 8.37 0.37 -23.29
N LEU A 405 8.38 1.41 -24.12
CA LEU A 405 9.25 2.57 -23.95
C LEU A 405 8.91 3.34 -22.66
N SER A 406 7.62 3.60 -22.43
CA SER A 406 7.17 4.32 -21.25
C SER A 406 7.46 3.55 -19.96
N VAL A 407 7.03 2.29 -19.89
CA VAL A 407 7.22 1.45 -18.69
C VAL A 407 8.70 1.16 -18.47
N GLY A 408 9.47 0.89 -19.53
CA GLY A 408 10.92 0.70 -19.44
C GLY A 408 11.63 1.94 -18.92
N ALA A 409 11.27 3.14 -19.38
CA ALA A 409 11.82 4.39 -18.85
C ALA A 409 11.50 4.58 -17.36
N GLY A 410 10.25 4.32 -16.96
CA GLY A 410 9.86 4.37 -15.54
C GLY A 410 10.71 3.43 -14.68
N LEU A 411 10.89 2.18 -15.12
CA LEU A 411 11.77 1.22 -14.44
C LEU A 411 13.21 1.74 -14.35
N CYS A 412 13.77 2.32 -15.41
CA CYS A 412 15.12 2.90 -15.40
C CYS A 412 15.23 4.04 -14.38
N PHE A 413 14.27 4.98 -14.35
CA PHE A 413 14.27 6.06 -13.37
C PHE A 413 14.18 5.54 -11.94
N GLY A 414 13.34 4.54 -11.69
CA GLY A 414 13.23 3.92 -10.38
C GLY A 414 14.52 3.21 -9.95
N LEU A 415 15.22 2.53 -10.86
CA LEU A 415 16.52 1.91 -10.60
C LEU A 415 17.61 2.96 -10.33
N ILE A 416 17.65 4.06 -11.09
CA ILE A 416 18.56 5.19 -10.87
C ILE A 416 18.34 5.77 -9.45
N TYR A 417 17.07 5.95 -9.05
CA TYR A 417 16.74 6.41 -7.70
C TYR A 417 17.20 5.41 -6.63
N ALA A 418 16.86 4.12 -6.80
CA ALA A 418 17.19 3.08 -5.84
C ALA A 418 18.71 2.91 -5.65
N ALA A 419 19.48 3.09 -6.72
CA ALA A 419 20.94 3.00 -6.71
C ALA A 419 21.64 4.31 -6.23
N GLY A 420 20.88 5.39 -6.00
CA GLY A 420 21.48 6.68 -5.65
C GLY A 420 22.31 7.32 -6.76
N TRP A 421 22.03 6.97 -8.03
CA TRP A 421 22.80 7.45 -9.19
C TRP A 421 22.30 8.80 -9.76
N TRP A 422 21.27 9.39 -9.14
CA TRP A 422 20.78 10.70 -9.57
C TRP A 422 21.82 11.79 -9.25
N PRO A 423 22.23 12.61 -10.23
CA PRO A 423 23.26 13.63 -9.99
C PRO A 423 22.76 14.68 -8.99
N PRO A 424 23.52 15.03 -7.95
CA PRO A 424 23.12 16.05 -6.98
C PRO A 424 22.85 17.42 -7.61
N SER A 425 23.50 17.76 -8.72
CA SER A 425 23.28 19.00 -9.47
C SER A 425 21.91 19.08 -10.18
N TRP A 426 21.18 17.96 -10.27
CA TRP A 426 19.88 17.88 -10.93
C TRP A 426 18.74 17.79 -9.92
N THR A 427 19.02 17.92 -8.62
CA THR A 427 17.99 17.95 -7.59
C THR A 427 17.18 19.23 -7.66
N ILE A 428 15.89 19.16 -7.35
CA ILE A 428 14.98 20.30 -7.30
C ILE A 428 14.73 20.66 -5.83
N GLY A 429 15.14 21.85 -5.42
CA GLY A 429 15.03 22.31 -4.04
C GLY A 429 16.11 21.72 -3.14
N GLY A 430 15.87 21.71 -1.82
CA GLY A 430 16.74 21.17 -0.78
C GLY A 430 16.04 20.16 0.10
N GLY A 431 16.79 19.59 1.04
CA GLY A 431 16.27 18.66 2.03
C GLY A 431 16.06 17.22 1.53
N VAL A 432 15.48 16.41 2.38
CA VAL A 432 15.17 15.01 2.08
C VAL A 432 14.13 14.93 0.95
N TYR A 433 14.22 13.91 0.09
CA TYR A 433 13.36 13.70 -1.08
C TYR A 433 13.52 14.72 -2.23
N ALA A 434 14.54 15.59 -2.24
CA ALA A 434 14.80 16.53 -3.35
C ALA A 434 15.15 15.79 -4.65
N ASP A 435 15.93 14.71 -4.55
CA ASP A 435 16.27 13.80 -5.64
C ASP A 435 15.02 13.04 -6.15
N LEU A 436 14.18 12.55 -5.25
CA LEU A 436 12.93 11.87 -5.60
C LEU A 436 11.96 12.80 -6.32
N LEU A 437 11.86 14.06 -5.87
CA LEU A 437 11.03 15.05 -6.55
C LEU A 437 11.57 15.33 -7.97
N ALA A 438 12.87 15.55 -8.10
CA ALA A 438 13.50 15.80 -9.40
C ALA A 438 13.26 14.64 -10.37
N ILE A 439 13.53 13.39 -9.92
CA ILE A 439 13.28 12.18 -10.71
C ILE A 439 11.80 12.08 -11.10
N THR A 440 10.87 12.33 -10.17
CA THR A 440 9.44 12.25 -10.45
C THR A 440 9.00 13.31 -11.47
N CYS A 441 9.49 14.54 -11.33
CA CYS A 441 9.20 15.64 -12.27
C CYS A 441 9.77 15.39 -13.68
N VAL A 442 10.91 14.71 -13.80
CA VAL A 442 11.52 14.37 -15.08
C VAL A 442 10.89 13.12 -15.68
N SER A 443 10.66 12.08 -14.87
CA SER A 443 10.17 10.79 -15.37
C SER A 443 8.76 10.89 -15.94
N LEU A 444 7.85 11.68 -15.35
CA LEU A 444 6.48 11.79 -15.82
C LEU A 444 6.37 12.32 -17.26
N PRO A 445 6.96 13.48 -17.63
CA PRO A 445 6.94 13.95 -19.01
C PRO A 445 7.74 13.04 -19.95
N VAL A 446 8.90 12.52 -19.54
CA VAL A 446 9.69 11.62 -20.39
C VAL A 446 8.90 10.35 -20.70
N CYS A 447 8.30 9.71 -19.71
CA CYS A 447 7.46 8.53 -19.93
C CYS A 447 6.25 8.86 -20.83
N SER A 448 5.65 10.07 -20.67
CA SER A 448 4.52 10.50 -21.50
C SER A 448 4.92 10.73 -22.95
N ILE A 449 6.06 11.36 -23.18
CA ILE A 449 6.60 11.55 -24.54
C ILE A 449 6.92 10.20 -25.17
N LEU A 450 7.63 9.32 -24.47
CA LEU A 450 7.98 7.98 -24.96
C LEU A 450 6.74 7.10 -25.21
N TYR A 451 5.66 7.31 -24.46
CA TYR A 451 4.39 6.66 -24.70
C TYR A 451 3.76 7.12 -26.02
N LEU A 452 3.71 8.44 -26.28
CA LEU A 452 3.02 9.05 -27.40
C LEU A 452 3.84 9.08 -28.70
N ALA A 453 5.17 9.17 -28.61
CA ALA A 453 6.04 9.30 -29.79
C ALA A 453 5.83 8.23 -30.88
N PRO A 454 5.65 6.93 -30.55
CA PRO A 454 5.37 5.94 -31.59
C PRO A 454 4.04 6.16 -32.32
N ALA A 455 3.03 6.76 -31.68
CA ALA A 455 1.77 7.08 -32.36
C ALA A 455 1.96 8.18 -33.42
N LEU A 456 2.78 9.18 -33.13
CA LEU A 456 3.08 10.27 -34.06
C LEU A 456 3.90 9.80 -35.27
N LEU A 457 4.75 8.78 -35.07
CA LEU A 457 5.59 8.22 -36.14
C LEU A 457 4.81 7.24 -37.05
N HIS A 458 3.74 6.59 -36.55
CA HIS A 458 2.90 5.65 -37.31
C HIS A 458 1.73 6.28 -38.05
N GLU A 459 1.35 7.53 -37.79
CA GLU A 459 0.30 8.24 -38.53
C GLU A 459 0.67 8.49 -40.03
N GLN A 460 1.92 8.19 -40.44
CA GLN A 460 2.35 8.33 -41.83
C GLN A 460 2.15 7.07 -42.68
N GLU A 461 1.71 5.94 -42.13
CA GLU A 461 1.32 4.76 -42.90
C GLU A 461 -0.22 4.62 -42.86
N PRO A 462 -0.93 4.76 -44.01
CA PRO A 462 -2.36 4.45 -44.06
C PRO A 462 -2.52 2.96 -43.78
N PHE A 463 -3.25 2.63 -42.76
CA PHE A 463 -3.66 1.24 -42.47
C PHE A 463 -4.48 0.72 -43.64
N VAL A 464 -3.92 -0.27 -44.40
CA VAL A 464 -4.61 -1.13 -45.34
C VAL A 464 -5.46 -2.15 -44.59
#